data_7567a5db2f07678951ea402ba83c42ec
#
_entry.id   7567a5db2f07678951ea402ba83c42ec
#
_cell.length_a   1.000
_cell.length_b   1.000
_cell.length_c   1.000
_cell.angle_alpha   90.00
_cell.angle_beta   90.00
_cell.angle_gamma   90.00
#
_symmetry.space_group_name_H-M   'P 1'
#
loop_
_entity.id
_entity.type
_entity.pdbx_description
1 polymer ?
#
loop_
_entity_poly.entity_id
_entity_poly.type
_entity_poly.pdbx_seq_one_letter_code
_entity_poly.pdbx_strand_id
1 'polypeptide(L)'
;QKLAHFVSEAPFDPDHDEILELSSSKLHMASQWTIIWWRFKRHKIAMLALLFLVPSYFSIIITEFLAPYDLHSRHTDYIFAPPHEVHLFDNGKFLGPFVYASDMKLNMDTLKREYSEDTSKPQQIRFFCSGDTYQFWGLIPGNIHLICPPEDGEMFLLGTDRLGRDMASRLLYGGRVSLTVGILGITVSFVLGLFFGGLAGYLGGWVDYTVQRMIEILRSLPELPMWLALSAALPVTWSPILVYFGITLILGLLDWPGLAR
;
A
#
# COMPACT_ATOMS: atom_id res chain seq x y z
N GLN A 1 -17.74 2.41 46.66
CA GLN A 1 -17.73 1.02 46.13
C GLN A 1 -16.77 0.19 46.97
N LYS A 2 -17.28 -0.78 47.74
CA LYS A 2 -16.44 -1.72 48.49
C LYS A 2 -15.75 -2.64 47.47
N LEU A 3 -14.43 -2.58 47.39
CA LEU A 3 -13.63 -3.58 46.68
C LEU A 3 -13.89 -4.94 47.32
N ALA A 4 -14.45 -5.88 46.58
CA ALA A 4 -14.59 -7.24 47.00
C ALA A 4 -13.18 -7.86 47.11
N HIS A 5 -12.75 -8.18 48.33
CA HIS A 5 -11.57 -9.00 48.56
C HIS A 5 -11.88 -10.43 48.11
N PHE A 6 -11.29 -10.86 47.01
CA PHE A 6 -11.28 -12.27 46.63
C PHE A 6 -10.27 -12.99 47.52
N VAL A 7 -10.76 -13.67 48.53
CA VAL A 7 -9.97 -14.67 49.28
C VAL A 7 -10.23 -15.98 48.57
N SER A 8 -9.21 -16.61 47.99
CA SER A 8 -9.30 -17.96 47.47
C SER A 8 -9.37 -18.94 48.63
N GLU A 9 -10.42 -19.74 48.71
CA GLU A 9 -10.55 -20.86 49.70
C GLU A 9 -9.87 -22.16 49.20
N ALA A 10 -9.21 -22.12 48.04
CA ALA A 10 -8.46 -23.24 47.53
C ALA A 10 -7.24 -23.56 48.43
N PRO A 11 -6.89 -24.81 48.66
CA PRO A 11 -5.70 -25.16 49.42
C PRO A 11 -4.46 -24.57 48.73
N PHE A 12 -3.50 -24.09 49.53
CA PHE A 12 -2.24 -23.54 49.05
C PHE A 12 -1.49 -24.58 48.24
N ASP A 13 -1.24 -24.27 47.00
CA ASP A 13 -0.47 -25.10 46.05
C ASP A 13 0.87 -24.38 45.77
N PRO A 14 1.98 -24.87 46.37
CA PRO A 14 3.29 -24.22 46.20
C PRO A 14 3.79 -24.25 44.75
N ASP A 15 3.42 -25.27 43.99
CA ASP A 15 3.83 -25.35 42.56
C ASP A 15 3.11 -24.32 41.69
N HIS A 16 1.89 -23.92 42.08
CA HIS A 16 1.14 -22.91 41.36
C HIS A 16 1.74 -21.51 41.53
N ASP A 17 2.21 -21.17 42.71
CA ASP A 17 2.87 -19.91 43.02
C ASP A 17 4.24 -19.84 42.33
N GLU A 18 5.00 -20.91 42.30
CA GLU A 18 6.29 -21.00 41.60
C GLU A 18 6.14 -20.82 40.07
N ILE A 19 5.07 -21.38 39.46
CA ILE A 19 4.74 -21.19 38.04
C ILE A 19 4.34 -19.73 37.76
N LEU A 20 3.59 -19.11 38.67
CA LEU A 20 3.22 -17.70 38.56
C LEU A 20 4.43 -16.78 38.70
N GLU A 21 5.33 -17.06 39.66
CA GLU A 21 6.58 -16.31 39.83
C GLU A 21 7.53 -16.47 38.62
N LEU A 22 7.68 -17.69 38.10
CA LEU A 22 8.48 -17.95 36.90
C LEU A 22 7.91 -17.26 35.65
N SER A 23 6.58 -17.19 35.54
CA SER A 23 5.93 -16.49 34.44
C SER A 23 6.07 -14.98 34.58
N SER A 24 5.97 -14.45 35.79
CA SER A 24 6.16 -13.03 36.09
C SER A 24 7.62 -12.61 35.92
N SER A 25 8.59 -13.41 36.36
CA SER A 25 10.01 -13.15 36.20
C SER A 25 10.46 -13.13 34.74
N LYS A 26 9.91 -14.00 33.90
CA LYS A 26 10.13 -13.99 32.45
C LYS A 26 9.58 -12.72 31.79
N LEU A 27 8.47 -12.19 32.29
CA LEU A 27 7.89 -10.91 31.83
C LEU A 27 8.73 -9.71 32.26
N HIS A 28 9.28 -9.73 33.50
CA HIS A 28 10.13 -8.64 34.01
C HIS A 28 11.51 -8.60 33.35
N MET A 29 12.03 -9.72 32.88
CA MET A 29 13.30 -9.81 32.15
C MET A 29 13.15 -9.66 30.63
N ALA A 30 11.92 -9.63 30.11
CA ALA A 30 11.68 -9.52 28.68
C ALA A 30 11.96 -8.08 28.21
N SER A 31 12.68 -7.95 27.09
CA SER A 31 12.86 -6.67 26.40
C SER A 31 11.48 -6.07 26.06
N GLN A 32 11.38 -4.73 26.11
CA GLN A 32 10.14 -4.01 25.71
C GLN A 32 9.66 -4.45 24.32
N TRP A 33 10.56 -4.67 23.37
CA TRP A 33 10.24 -5.19 22.04
C TRP A 33 9.58 -6.56 22.05
N THR A 34 10.02 -7.45 22.93
CA THR A 34 9.43 -8.78 23.09
C THR A 34 7.99 -8.70 23.60
N ILE A 35 7.74 -7.82 24.58
CA ILE A 35 6.40 -7.63 25.15
C ILE A 35 5.46 -7.01 24.10
N ILE A 36 5.92 -5.99 23.36
CA ILE A 36 5.15 -5.38 22.27
C ILE A 36 4.80 -6.43 21.21
N TRP A 37 5.77 -7.25 20.81
CA TRP A 37 5.57 -8.29 19.81
C TRP A 37 4.59 -9.38 20.27
N TRP A 38 4.64 -9.80 21.54
CA TRP A 38 3.67 -10.74 22.08
C TRP A 38 2.25 -10.18 22.13
N ARG A 39 2.10 -8.93 22.53
CA ARG A 39 0.79 -8.24 22.51
C ARG A 39 0.26 -8.11 21.09
N PHE A 40 1.11 -7.75 20.16
CA PHE A 40 0.77 -7.60 18.74
C PHE A 40 0.29 -8.95 18.15
N LYS A 41 1.02 -10.05 18.40
CA LYS A 41 0.63 -11.38 17.92
C LYS A 41 -0.72 -11.86 18.44
N ARG A 42 -1.12 -11.42 19.62
CA ARG A 42 -2.45 -11.75 20.17
C ARG A 42 -3.59 -11.04 19.47
N HIS A 43 -3.33 -9.94 18.80
CA HIS A 43 -4.34 -9.16 18.08
C HIS A 43 -4.51 -9.70 16.65
N LYS A 44 -5.48 -10.59 16.44
CA LYS A 44 -5.69 -11.29 15.16
C LYS A 44 -5.87 -10.35 13.97
N ILE A 45 -6.63 -9.24 14.15
CA ILE A 45 -6.85 -8.23 13.09
C ILE A 45 -5.53 -7.53 12.74
N ALA A 46 -4.69 -7.19 13.72
CA ALA A 46 -3.40 -6.58 13.46
C ALA A 46 -2.45 -7.53 12.71
N MET A 47 -2.48 -8.83 13.04
CA MET A 47 -1.71 -9.84 12.29
C MET A 47 -2.20 -9.99 10.84
N LEU A 48 -3.53 -9.96 10.62
CA LEU A 48 -4.10 -9.98 9.28
C LEU A 48 -3.70 -8.72 8.49
N ALA A 49 -3.79 -7.55 9.12
CA ALA A 49 -3.36 -6.30 8.50
C ALA A 49 -1.85 -6.31 8.15
N LEU A 50 -1.00 -6.84 9.02
CA LEU A 50 0.43 -6.99 8.75
C LEU A 50 0.67 -7.93 7.56
N LEU A 51 -0.04 -9.05 7.50
CA LEU A 51 0.05 -10.01 6.40
C LEU A 51 -0.32 -9.38 5.04
N PHE A 52 -1.20 -8.38 5.03
CA PHE A 52 -1.56 -7.64 3.82
C PHE A 52 -0.59 -6.49 3.54
N LEU A 53 -0.21 -5.72 4.55
CA LEU A 53 0.64 -4.53 4.38
C LEU A 53 2.07 -4.88 3.96
N VAL A 54 2.67 -5.91 4.56
CA VAL A 54 4.06 -6.29 4.23
C VAL A 54 4.22 -6.66 2.76
N PRO A 55 3.40 -7.55 2.17
CA PRO A 55 3.46 -7.81 0.73
C PRO A 55 3.15 -6.58 -0.12
N SER A 56 2.21 -5.71 0.31
CA SER A 56 1.88 -4.48 -0.43
C SER A 56 3.07 -3.52 -0.47
N TYR A 57 3.74 -3.28 0.65
CA TYR A 57 4.95 -2.45 0.66
C TYR A 57 6.12 -3.10 -0.07
N PHE A 58 6.25 -4.42 0.02
CA PHE A 58 7.27 -5.14 -0.74
C PHE A 58 7.02 -5.02 -2.25
N SER A 59 5.77 -5.17 -2.70
CA SER A 59 5.42 -5.07 -4.12
C SER A 59 5.72 -3.70 -4.71
N ILE A 60 5.54 -2.61 -3.95
CA ILE A 60 5.85 -1.26 -4.46
C ILE A 60 7.36 -1.00 -4.57
N ILE A 61 8.18 -1.68 -3.77
CA ILE A 61 9.64 -1.58 -3.88
C ILE A 61 10.11 -2.18 -5.21
N ILE A 62 9.51 -3.29 -5.63
CA ILE A 62 9.90 -4.03 -6.84
C ILE A 62 8.85 -3.91 -7.95
N THR A 63 8.13 -2.79 -8.03
CA THR A 63 7.01 -2.60 -8.97
C THR A 63 7.42 -2.84 -10.41
N GLU A 64 8.57 -2.29 -10.85
CA GLU A 64 9.04 -2.43 -12.24
C GLU A 64 9.33 -3.89 -12.60
N PHE A 65 9.80 -4.67 -11.64
CA PHE A 65 10.01 -6.11 -11.85
C PHE A 65 8.71 -6.91 -11.87
N LEU A 66 7.68 -6.49 -11.09
CA LEU A 66 6.39 -7.17 -11.00
C LEU A 66 5.45 -6.81 -12.16
N ALA A 67 5.53 -5.57 -12.67
CA ALA A 67 4.64 -5.08 -13.71
C ALA A 67 4.95 -5.77 -15.05
N PRO A 68 3.95 -6.38 -15.74
CA PRO A 68 4.16 -6.99 -17.05
C PRO A 68 4.55 -5.99 -18.14
N TYR A 69 4.06 -4.75 -18.02
CA TYR A 69 4.27 -3.68 -19.02
C TYR A 69 4.73 -2.38 -18.35
N ASP A 70 5.36 -1.51 -19.15
CA ASP A 70 5.65 -0.15 -18.71
C ASP A 70 4.35 0.66 -18.48
N LEU A 71 4.41 1.62 -17.53
CA LEU A 71 3.26 2.46 -17.18
C LEU A 71 2.66 3.22 -18.37
N HIS A 72 3.49 3.55 -19.37
CA HIS A 72 3.11 4.37 -20.52
C HIS A 72 2.81 3.54 -21.77
N SER A 73 3.08 2.24 -21.76
CA SER A 73 2.76 1.32 -22.86
C SER A 73 1.26 1.33 -23.17
N ARG A 74 0.92 1.43 -24.45
CA ARG A 74 -0.46 1.50 -24.97
C ARG A 74 -0.68 0.46 -26.05
N HIS A 75 -1.68 -0.36 -25.83
CA HIS A 75 -2.12 -1.39 -26.75
C HIS A 75 -3.43 -0.95 -27.39
N THR A 76 -3.33 -0.16 -28.46
CA THR A 76 -4.49 0.52 -29.11
C THR A 76 -5.54 -0.45 -29.66
N ASP A 77 -5.13 -1.68 -29.92
CA ASP A 77 -6.02 -2.74 -30.41
C ASP A 77 -6.85 -3.35 -29.27
N TYR A 78 -6.40 -3.19 -28.02
CA TYR A 78 -7.01 -3.76 -26.80
C TYR A 78 -7.61 -2.70 -25.88
N ILE A 79 -8.40 -1.77 -26.44
CA ILE A 79 -9.08 -0.73 -25.64
C ILE A 79 -10.30 -1.35 -24.95
N PHE A 80 -10.39 -1.22 -23.61
CA PHE A 80 -11.40 -1.86 -22.77
C PHE A 80 -11.44 -3.39 -22.92
N ALA A 81 -10.28 -4.01 -23.15
CA ALA A 81 -10.21 -5.47 -23.17
C ALA A 81 -10.52 -6.04 -21.77
N PRO A 82 -11.30 -7.11 -21.69
CA PRO A 82 -11.60 -7.78 -20.43
C PRO A 82 -10.34 -8.40 -19.82
N PRO A 83 -10.34 -8.73 -18.53
CA PRO A 83 -9.29 -9.53 -17.91
C PRO A 83 -9.13 -10.88 -18.59
N HIS A 84 -7.89 -11.30 -18.85
CA HIS A 84 -7.63 -12.66 -19.31
C HIS A 84 -7.68 -13.65 -18.14
N GLU A 85 -8.38 -14.76 -18.34
CA GLU A 85 -8.40 -15.83 -17.35
C GLU A 85 -7.14 -16.69 -17.47
N VAL A 86 -6.49 -16.94 -16.34
CA VAL A 86 -5.31 -17.80 -16.29
C VAL A 86 -5.75 -19.24 -16.13
N HIS A 87 -5.39 -20.08 -17.10
CA HIS A 87 -5.67 -21.50 -17.10
C HIS A 87 -4.41 -22.30 -16.79
N LEU A 88 -4.57 -23.50 -16.21
CA LEU A 88 -3.49 -24.43 -15.92
C LEU A 88 -3.62 -25.73 -16.74
N PHE A 89 -4.85 -26.05 -17.15
CA PHE A 89 -5.16 -27.28 -17.88
C PHE A 89 -5.86 -26.94 -19.19
N ASP A 90 -5.41 -27.54 -20.27
CA ASP A 90 -6.08 -27.53 -21.57
C ASP A 90 -6.43 -28.98 -21.98
N ASN A 91 -7.71 -29.22 -22.27
CA ASN A 91 -8.23 -30.54 -22.66
C ASN A 91 -7.76 -31.71 -21.76
N GLY A 92 -7.65 -31.43 -20.40
CA GLY A 92 -7.21 -32.40 -19.40
C GLY A 92 -5.70 -32.60 -19.32
N LYS A 93 -4.89 -31.89 -20.10
CA LYS A 93 -3.43 -31.87 -20.00
C LYS A 93 -2.97 -30.65 -19.22
N PHE A 94 -2.03 -30.83 -18.29
CA PHE A 94 -1.38 -29.75 -17.57
C PHE A 94 -0.34 -29.09 -18.48
N LEU A 95 -0.58 -27.82 -18.86
CA LEU A 95 0.31 -27.01 -19.68
C LEU A 95 1.10 -25.97 -18.87
N GLY A 96 0.85 -25.85 -17.56
CA GLY A 96 1.32 -24.73 -16.75
C GLY A 96 0.41 -23.50 -16.91
N PRO A 97 0.79 -22.34 -16.36
CA PRO A 97 -0.03 -21.14 -16.48
C PRO A 97 -0.01 -20.58 -17.90
N PHE A 98 -1.20 -20.44 -18.49
CA PHE A 98 -1.40 -19.91 -19.83
C PHE A 98 -2.69 -19.08 -19.91
N VAL A 99 -2.79 -18.25 -20.94
CA VAL A 99 -4.01 -17.54 -21.35
C VAL A 99 -4.40 -17.92 -22.76
N TYR A 100 -5.66 -17.79 -23.12
CA TYR A 100 -6.07 -17.92 -24.50
C TYR A 100 -5.87 -16.58 -25.23
N ALA A 101 -5.56 -16.66 -26.52
CA ALA A 101 -5.49 -15.46 -27.35
C ALA A 101 -6.85 -14.75 -27.38
N SER A 102 -6.85 -13.44 -27.39
CA SER A 102 -8.07 -12.64 -27.44
C SER A 102 -8.23 -12.04 -28.84
N ASP A 103 -9.29 -12.42 -29.54
CA ASP A 103 -9.64 -11.84 -30.82
C ASP A 103 -10.63 -10.67 -30.64
N MET A 104 -10.31 -9.52 -31.23
CA MET A 104 -11.15 -8.33 -31.20
C MET A 104 -12.01 -8.26 -32.46
N LYS A 105 -13.32 -8.13 -32.31
CA LYS A 105 -14.27 -7.83 -33.37
C LYS A 105 -15.00 -6.53 -33.10
N LEU A 106 -15.09 -5.67 -34.11
CA LEU A 106 -15.89 -4.45 -34.02
C LEU A 106 -17.33 -4.79 -34.38
N ASN A 107 -18.24 -4.66 -33.42
CA ASN A 107 -19.68 -4.75 -33.67
C ASN A 107 -20.12 -3.46 -34.40
N MET A 108 -20.51 -3.60 -35.68
CA MET A 108 -20.85 -2.47 -36.51
C MET A 108 -22.17 -1.80 -36.14
N ASP A 109 -23.07 -2.49 -35.44
CA ASP A 109 -24.36 -1.95 -35.02
C ASP A 109 -24.23 -1.04 -33.78
N THR A 110 -23.34 -1.44 -32.87
CA THR A 110 -23.14 -0.74 -31.60
C THR A 110 -21.85 0.07 -31.55
N LEU A 111 -20.98 -0.08 -32.56
CA LEU A 111 -19.62 0.47 -32.63
C LEU A 111 -18.78 0.11 -31.39
N LYS A 112 -19.10 -0.98 -30.73
CA LYS A 112 -18.37 -1.49 -29.56
C LYS A 112 -17.40 -2.58 -30.01
N ARG A 113 -16.24 -2.64 -29.34
CA ARG A 113 -15.28 -3.73 -29.47
C ARG A 113 -15.77 -4.89 -28.64
N GLU A 114 -15.92 -6.04 -29.26
CA GLU A 114 -16.25 -7.30 -28.61
C GLU A 114 -15.01 -8.19 -28.64
N TYR A 115 -14.65 -8.70 -27.48
CA TYR A 115 -13.50 -9.57 -27.31
C TYR A 115 -13.97 -10.99 -27.09
N SER A 116 -13.39 -11.92 -27.83
CA SER A 116 -13.67 -13.35 -27.68
C SER A 116 -12.36 -14.10 -27.51
N GLU A 117 -12.34 -15.08 -26.61
CA GLU A 117 -11.20 -15.95 -26.42
C GLU A 117 -11.11 -16.99 -27.56
N ASP A 118 -9.94 -17.09 -28.16
CA ASP A 118 -9.64 -18.15 -29.12
C ASP A 118 -9.03 -19.36 -28.38
N THR A 119 -9.89 -20.28 -27.99
CA THR A 119 -9.49 -21.50 -27.27
C THR A 119 -8.59 -22.44 -28.09
N SER A 120 -8.42 -22.17 -29.38
CA SER A 120 -7.51 -22.97 -30.25
C SER A 120 -6.04 -22.56 -30.07
N LYS A 121 -5.78 -21.40 -29.44
CA LYS A 121 -4.43 -20.84 -29.31
C LYS A 121 -4.06 -20.58 -27.83
N PRO A 122 -3.68 -21.65 -27.10
CA PRO A 122 -3.15 -21.48 -25.76
C PRO A 122 -1.79 -20.79 -25.81
N GLN A 123 -1.62 -19.69 -25.07
CA GLN A 123 -0.41 -18.88 -25.02
C GLN A 123 0.20 -18.94 -23.61
N GLN A 124 1.38 -19.52 -23.48
CA GLN A 124 2.03 -19.72 -22.19
C GLN A 124 2.53 -18.39 -21.59
N ILE A 125 2.22 -18.17 -20.31
CA ILE A 125 2.76 -17.07 -19.52
C ILE A 125 4.24 -17.35 -19.25
N ARG A 126 5.09 -16.37 -19.55
CA ARG A 126 6.51 -16.48 -19.30
C ARG A 126 6.88 -15.84 -17.95
N PHE A 127 7.84 -16.46 -17.29
CA PHE A 127 8.37 -15.96 -16.03
C PHE A 127 9.85 -15.62 -16.17
N PHE A 128 10.31 -14.60 -15.43
CA PHE A 128 11.70 -14.15 -15.40
C PHE A 128 12.27 -13.87 -16.79
N CYS A 129 11.54 -13.16 -17.60
CA CYS A 129 11.86 -12.88 -18.99
C CYS A 129 12.30 -11.44 -19.22
N SER A 130 12.97 -11.21 -20.34
CA SER A 130 13.27 -9.88 -20.83
C SER A 130 12.02 -9.29 -21.49
N GLY A 131 11.57 -8.14 -21.00
CA GLY A 131 10.42 -7.38 -21.52
C GLY A 131 10.80 -5.93 -21.82
N ASP A 132 9.87 -5.02 -21.59
CA ASP A 132 10.09 -3.59 -21.73
C ASP A 132 11.27 -3.13 -20.86
N THR A 133 12.07 -2.20 -21.38
CA THR A 133 13.15 -1.61 -20.58
C THR A 133 12.57 -0.62 -19.58
N TYR A 134 12.93 -0.76 -18.32
CA TYR A 134 12.54 0.14 -17.27
C TYR A 134 13.75 0.72 -16.52
N GLN A 135 13.51 1.76 -15.74
CA GLN A 135 14.49 2.30 -14.80
C GLN A 135 13.99 2.05 -13.37
N PHE A 136 14.60 1.10 -12.68
CA PHE A 136 14.28 0.80 -11.30
C PHE A 136 14.49 2.03 -10.41
N TRP A 137 13.41 2.58 -9.87
CA TRP A 137 13.37 3.87 -9.15
C TRP A 137 14.00 5.05 -9.91
N GLY A 138 14.06 4.99 -11.24
CA GLY A 138 14.72 6.01 -12.06
C GLY A 138 16.26 6.02 -11.97
N LEU A 139 16.87 4.99 -11.39
CA LEU A 139 18.31 4.93 -11.11
C LEU A 139 19.03 3.81 -11.86
N ILE A 140 18.45 2.62 -11.87
CA ILE A 140 19.11 1.41 -12.39
C ILE A 140 18.33 0.90 -13.60
N PRO A 141 18.92 0.81 -14.78
CA PRO A 141 18.25 0.23 -15.94
C PRO A 141 18.08 -1.29 -15.75
N GLY A 142 16.90 -1.78 -16.10
CA GLY A 142 16.56 -3.19 -16.07
C GLY A 142 15.58 -3.54 -17.20
N ASN A 143 15.44 -4.83 -17.48
CA ASN A 143 14.50 -5.34 -18.49
C ASN A 143 13.92 -6.71 -18.10
N ILE A 144 14.20 -7.18 -16.89
CA ILE A 144 13.72 -8.48 -16.42
C ILE A 144 12.42 -8.27 -15.64
N HIS A 145 11.35 -8.92 -16.09
CA HIS A 145 10.05 -8.92 -15.42
C HIS A 145 9.74 -10.28 -14.82
N LEU A 146 9.01 -10.30 -13.70
CA LEU A 146 8.57 -11.55 -13.07
C LEU A 146 7.56 -12.29 -13.94
N ILE A 147 6.63 -11.55 -14.52
CA ILE A 147 5.55 -12.07 -15.36
C ILE A 147 5.58 -11.28 -16.67
N CYS A 148 5.64 -11.99 -17.78
CA CYS A 148 5.63 -11.38 -19.10
C CYS A 148 4.51 -11.94 -19.96
N PRO A 149 4.04 -11.15 -20.92
CA PRO A 149 3.14 -11.65 -21.95
C PRO A 149 3.77 -12.80 -22.74
N PRO A 150 2.96 -13.62 -23.39
CA PRO A 150 3.41 -14.61 -24.36
C PRO A 150 4.25 -13.98 -25.48
N GLU A 151 5.07 -14.77 -26.21
CA GLU A 151 5.89 -14.24 -27.31
C GLU A 151 5.07 -13.67 -28.46
N ASP A 152 3.98 -14.35 -28.78
CA ASP A 152 3.14 -14.02 -29.93
C ASP A 152 1.78 -13.45 -29.51
N GLY A 153 1.69 -12.84 -28.33
CA GLY A 153 0.41 -12.32 -27.85
C GLY A 153 0.52 -11.33 -26.69
N GLU A 154 -0.61 -10.78 -26.35
CA GLU A 154 -0.77 -9.83 -25.26
C GLU A 154 -1.50 -10.49 -24.10
N MET A 155 -1.18 -10.09 -22.88
CA MET A 155 -1.80 -10.60 -21.67
C MET A 155 -2.17 -9.47 -20.73
N PHE A 156 -3.45 -9.34 -20.43
CA PHE A 156 -3.96 -8.32 -19.51
C PHE A 156 -4.70 -8.99 -18.35
N LEU A 157 -3.97 -9.23 -17.24
CA LEU A 157 -4.52 -9.94 -16.06
C LEU A 157 -5.74 -9.24 -15.44
N LEU A 158 -5.77 -7.91 -15.47
CA LEU A 158 -6.90 -7.09 -14.99
C LEU A 158 -7.57 -6.30 -16.12
N GLY A 159 -7.34 -6.71 -17.37
CA GLY A 159 -7.86 -6.00 -18.53
C GLY A 159 -7.15 -4.68 -18.81
N THR A 160 -7.71 -3.88 -19.71
CA THR A 160 -7.15 -2.60 -20.14
C THR A 160 -8.11 -1.45 -19.92
N ASP A 161 -7.56 -0.24 -19.87
CA ASP A 161 -8.33 0.98 -19.76
C ASP A 161 -8.78 1.54 -21.13
N ARG A 162 -9.41 2.72 -21.12
CA ARG A 162 -9.85 3.45 -22.32
C ARG A 162 -8.74 3.85 -23.29
N LEU A 163 -7.49 3.74 -22.90
CA LEU A 163 -6.32 4.06 -23.72
C LEU A 163 -5.53 2.79 -24.10
N GLY A 164 -6.05 1.60 -23.78
CA GLY A 164 -5.37 0.33 -24.01
C GLY A 164 -4.18 0.09 -23.09
N ARG A 165 -4.15 0.71 -21.89
CA ARG A 165 -3.05 0.50 -20.92
C ARG A 165 -3.41 -0.62 -19.96
N ASP A 166 -2.44 -1.46 -19.64
CA ASP A 166 -2.63 -2.58 -18.71
C ASP A 166 -3.01 -2.10 -17.30
N MET A 167 -4.14 -2.60 -16.80
CA MET A 167 -4.64 -2.22 -15.48
C MET A 167 -3.83 -2.83 -14.34
N ALA A 168 -3.22 -4.01 -14.52
CA ALA A 168 -2.39 -4.66 -13.50
C ALA A 168 -1.10 -3.84 -13.24
N SER A 169 -0.39 -3.46 -14.31
CA SER A 169 0.77 -2.59 -14.23
C SER A 169 0.43 -1.24 -13.59
N ARG A 170 -0.67 -0.62 -14.02
CA ARG A 170 -1.13 0.65 -13.45
C ARG A 170 -1.49 0.59 -11.98
N LEU A 171 -2.07 -0.53 -11.53
CA LEU A 171 -2.37 -0.75 -10.11
C LEU A 171 -1.09 -0.79 -9.27
N LEU A 172 -0.05 -1.47 -9.76
CA LEU A 172 1.24 -1.56 -9.08
C LEU A 172 1.93 -0.19 -8.99
N TYR A 173 2.03 0.52 -10.11
CA TYR A 173 2.63 1.88 -10.14
C TYR A 173 1.82 2.90 -9.32
N GLY A 174 0.48 2.84 -9.41
CA GLY A 174 -0.40 3.69 -8.61
C GLY A 174 -0.32 3.39 -7.12
N GLY A 175 -0.20 2.11 -6.76
CA GLY A 175 0.03 1.65 -5.40
C GLY A 175 1.31 2.22 -4.80
N ARG A 176 2.41 2.29 -5.60
CA ARG A 176 3.66 2.93 -5.18
C ARG A 176 3.42 4.38 -4.77
N VAL A 177 2.78 5.17 -5.62
CA VAL A 177 2.50 6.58 -5.32
C VAL A 177 1.66 6.70 -4.05
N SER A 178 0.55 5.96 -3.96
CA SER A 178 -0.37 6.04 -2.81
C SER A 178 0.28 5.66 -1.48
N LEU A 179 1.04 4.57 -1.45
CA LEU A 179 1.68 4.08 -0.22
C LEU A 179 2.88 4.93 0.20
N THR A 180 3.67 5.44 -0.75
CA THR A 180 4.81 6.33 -0.44
C THR A 180 4.33 7.69 0.07
N VAL A 181 3.27 8.24 -0.51
CA VAL A 181 2.61 9.47 -0.06
C VAL A 181 2.15 9.34 1.40
N GLY A 182 1.51 8.21 1.75
CA GLY A 182 1.08 7.95 3.12
C GLY A 182 2.22 7.96 4.13
N ILE A 183 3.33 7.26 3.83
CA ILE A 183 4.51 7.25 4.70
C ILE A 183 5.11 8.66 4.85
N LEU A 184 5.24 9.39 3.73
CA LEU A 184 5.82 10.74 3.75
C LEU A 184 4.98 11.68 4.60
N GLY A 185 3.65 11.69 4.41
CA GLY A 185 2.72 12.54 5.18
C GLY A 185 2.80 12.26 6.67
N ILE A 186 2.74 10.97 7.06
CA ILE A 186 2.86 10.57 8.47
C ILE A 186 4.23 10.94 9.04
N THR A 187 5.31 10.77 8.28
CA THR A 187 6.67 11.09 8.74
C THR A 187 6.81 12.60 9.01
N VAL A 188 6.33 13.45 8.08
CA VAL A 188 6.36 14.91 8.26
C VAL A 188 5.55 15.31 9.50
N SER A 189 4.31 14.83 9.60
CA SER A 189 3.43 15.10 10.72
C SER A 189 4.02 14.63 12.06
N PHE A 190 4.63 13.44 12.09
CA PHE A 190 5.27 12.87 13.26
C PHE A 190 6.47 13.70 13.72
N VAL A 191 7.37 14.06 12.81
CA VAL A 191 8.56 14.87 13.12
C VAL A 191 8.16 16.23 13.68
N LEU A 192 7.20 16.90 13.03
CA LEU A 192 6.72 18.21 13.50
C LEU A 192 5.97 18.11 14.83
N GLY A 193 5.10 17.11 14.98
CA GLY A 193 4.36 16.86 16.22
C GLY A 193 5.29 16.57 17.39
N LEU A 194 6.31 15.73 17.17
CA LEU A 194 7.32 15.44 18.19
C LEU A 194 8.17 16.68 18.52
N PHE A 195 8.56 17.46 17.53
CA PHE A 195 9.36 18.66 17.71
C PHE A 195 8.59 19.74 18.49
N PHE A 196 7.43 20.15 18.00
CA PHE A 196 6.64 21.20 18.64
C PHE A 196 6.01 20.75 19.95
N GLY A 197 5.47 19.52 20.01
CA GLY A 197 4.94 18.95 21.24
C GLY A 197 6.02 18.72 22.30
N GLY A 198 7.20 18.23 21.89
CA GLY A 198 8.36 18.07 22.75
C GLY A 198 8.89 19.38 23.28
N LEU A 199 9.00 20.43 22.44
CA LEU A 199 9.38 21.78 22.89
C LEU A 199 8.38 22.35 23.88
N ALA A 200 7.09 22.25 23.60
CA ALA A 200 6.03 22.73 24.47
C ALA A 200 6.07 22.02 25.84
N GLY A 201 6.17 20.67 25.82
CA GLY A 201 6.23 19.88 27.05
C GLY A 201 7.52 20.08 27.87
N TYR A 202 8.67 20.28 27.20
CA TYR A 202 9.95 20.44 27.88
C TYR A 202 10.16 21.86 28.47
N LEU A 203 9.87 22.90 27.67
CA LEU A 203 10.09 24.28 28.08
C LEU A 203 8.91 24.87 28.89
N GLY A 204 7.69 24.40 28.61
CA GLY A 204 6.48 24.86 29.28
C GLY A 204 6.20 26.37 29.11
N GLY A 205 5.38 26.94 29.99
CA GLY A 205 5.15 28.36 30.10
C GLY A 205 4.74 29.04 28.79
N TRP A 206 5.50 30.06 28.39
CA TRP A 206 5.18 30.87 27.21
C TRP A 206 5.31 30.08 25.89
N VAL A 207 6.23 29.12 25.83
CA VAL A 207 6.44 28.29 24.66
C VAL A 207 5.23 27.35 24.43
N ASP A 208 4.79 26.69 25.50
CA ASP A 208 3.59 25.86 25.47
C ASP A 208 2.36 26.67 25.07
N TYR A 209 2.15 27.84 25.68
CA TYR A 209 1.06 28.75 25.32
C TYR A 209 1.08 29.11 23.83
N THR A 210 2.27 29.42 23.26
CA THR A 210 2.40 29.79 21.84
C THR A 210 2.10 28.61 20.92
N VAL A 211 2.64 27.44 21.24
CA VAL A 211 2.37 26.21 20.45
C VAL A 211 0.88 25.85 20.48
N GLN A 212 0.24 25.93 21.68
CA GLN A 212 -1.19 25.67 21.80
C GLN A 212 -2.03 26.66 20.97
N ARG A 213 -1.64 27.96 20.95
CA ARG A 213 -2.30 28.96 20.10
C ARG A 213 -2.14 28.67 18.61
N MET A 214 -0.97 28.24 18.17
CA MET A 214 -0.77 27.82 16.78
C MET A 214 -1.69 26.63 16.43
N ILE A 215 -1.77 25.64 17.32
CA ILE A 215 -2.66 24.47 17.14
C ILE A 215 -4.11 24.91 17.06
N GLU A 216 -4.58 25.79 17.94
CA GLU A 216 -5.95 26.29 17.93
C GLU A 216 -6.29 27.04 16.63
N ILE A 217 -5.38 27.88 16.14
CA ILE A 217 -5.57 28.62 14.89
C ILE A 217 -5.66 27.63 13.71
N LEU A 218 -4.74 26.68 13.60
CA LEU A 218 -4.74 25.69 12.52
C LEU A 218 -6.02 24.84 12.53
N ARG A 219 -6.49 24.44 13.71
CA ARG A 219 -7.70 23.64 13.87
C ARG A 219 -9.01 24.43 13.80
N SER A 220 -8.95 25.75 13.87
CA SER A 220 -10.16 26.59 13.70
C SER A 220 -10.62 26.68 12.24
N LEU A 221 -9.70 26.40 11.32
CA LEU A 221 -10.01 26.39 9.89
C LEU A 221 -10.64 25.04 9.49
N PRO A 222 -11.69 25.04 8.66
CA PRO A 222 -12.25 23.80 8.17
C PRO A 222 -11.26 23.11 7.23
N GLU A 223 -10.87 21.88 7.55
CA GLU A 223 -9.80 21.13 6.90
C GLU A 223 -10.01 20.98 5.39
N LEU A 224 -11.21 20.56 4.96
CA LEU A 224 -11.50 20.30 3.55
C LEU A 224 -11.36 21.54 2.64
N PRO A 225 -11.95 22.72 2.97
CA PRO A 225 -11.72 23.94 2.19
C PRO A 225 -10.25 24.37 2.17
N MET A 226 -9.54 24.20 3.26
CA MET A 226 -8.12 24.54 3.35
C MET A 226 -7.27 23.66 2.44
N TRP A 227 -7.51 22.35 2.41
CA TRP A 227 -6.82 21.42 1.51
C TRP A 227 -7.09 21.73 0.04
N LEU A 228 -8.35 22.04 -0.30
CA LEU A 228 -8.72 22.44 -1.66
C LEU A 228 -8.04 23.74 -2.08
N ALA A 229 -8.00 24.73 -1.22
CA ALA A 229 -7.35 26.02 -1.52
C ALA A 229 -5.83 25.86 -1.69
N LEU A 230 -5.17 25.11 -0.81
CA LEU A 230 -3.73 24.87 -0.88
C LEU A 230 -3.36 24.00 -2.09
N SER A 231 -4.15 22.98 -2.41
CA SER A 231 -3.92 22.18 -3.60
C SER A 231 -4.10 22.98 -4.91
N ALA A 232 -5.07 23.90 -4.93
CA ALA A 232 -5.29 24.80 -6.05
C ALA A 232 -4.17 25.85 -6.22
N ALA A 233 -3.41 26.15 -5.17
CA ALA A 233 -2.26 27.06 -5.23
C ALA A 233 -0.99 26.41 -5.82
N LEU A 234 -0.97 25.08 -5.99
CA LEU A 234 0.16 24.40 -6.62
C LEU A 234 0.27 24.74 -8.11
N PRO A 235 1.49 24.93 -8.64
CA PRO A 235 1.67 25.27 -10.05
C PRO A 235 1.14 24.17 -10.97
N VAL A 236 0.31 24.55 -11.93
CA VAL A 236 -0.27 23.64 -12.94
C VAL A 236 0.78 23.04 -13.88
N THR A 237 1.98 23.61 -13.90
CA THR A 237 3.12 23.12 -14.68
C THR A 237 3.87 21.97 -14.04
N TRP A 238 3.56 21.66 -12.78
CA TRP A 238 4.19 20.54 -12.10
C TRP A 238 3.73 19.22 -12.67
N SER A 239 4.64 18.23 -12.66
CA SER A 239 4.26 16.86 -12.98
C SER A 239 3.25 16.32 -11.96
N PRO A 240 2.37 15.38 -12.33
CA PRO A 240 1.40 14.79 -11.40
C PRO A 240 2.06 14.26 -10.12
N ILE A 241 3.25 13.68 -10.22
CA ILE A 241 4.00 13.16 -9.08
C ILE A 241 4.40 14.31 -8.12
N LEU A 242 4.91 15.43 -8.65
CA LEU A 242 5.26 16.60 -7.82
C LEU A 242 4.03 17.22 -7.16
N VAL A 243 2.89 17.26 -7.85
CA VAL A 243 1.62 17.71 -7.25
C VAL A 243 1.22 16.83 -6.09
N TYR A 244 1.30 15.50 -6.25
CA TYR A 244 1.02 14.56 -5.16
C TYR A 244 1.94 14.75 -3.95
N PHE A 245 3.24 14.88 -4.17
CA PHE A 245 4.19 15.16 -3.10
C PHE A 245 3.93 16.52 -2.44
N GLY A 246 3.60 17.55 -3.21
CA GLY A 246 3.23 18.87 -2.71
C GLY A 246 2.00 18.82 -1.81
N ILE A 247 0.93 18.15 -2.25
CA ILE A 247 -0.28 17.95 -1.44
C ILE A 247 0.06 17.19 -0.15
N THR A 248 0.86 16.13 -0.24
CA THR A 248 1.24 15.33 0.92
C THR A 248 2.03 16.12 1.94
N LEU A 249 2.96 16.93 1.48
CA LEU A 249 3.73 17.83 2.34
C LEU A 249 2.80 18.82 3.06
N ILE A 250 1.87 19.43 2.33
CA ILE A 250 0.87 20.33 2.88
C ILE A 250 0.03 19.62 3.95
N LEU A 251 -0.47 18.42 3.66
CA LEU A 251 -1.24 17.63 4.63
C LEU A 251 -0.42 17.30 5.88
N GLY A 252 0.82 16.85 5.71
CA GLY A 252 1.72 16.57 6.83
C GLY A 252 2.02 17.82 7.69
N LEU A 253 2.15 18.99 7.04
CA LEU A 253 2.33 20.27 7.71
C LEU A 253 1.09 20.74 8.48
N LEU A 254 -0.09 20.23 8.16
CA LEU A 254 -1.34 20.63 8.80
C LEU A 254 -1.80 19.61 9.86
N ASP A 255 -1.38 18.34 9.76
CA ASP A 255 -1.82 17.25 10.65
C ASP A 255 -1.00 17.11 11.94
N TRP A 256 0.19 17.71 12.03
CA TRP A 256 1.04 17.63 13.23
C TRP A 256 0.36 18.08 14.55
N PRO A 257 -0.62 19.04 14.55
CA PRO A 257 -1.31 19.43 15.78
C PRO A 257 -2.05 18.29 16.47
N GLY A 258 -2.44 17.25 15.69
CA GLY A 258 -3.07 16.05 16.22
C GLY A 258 -2.15 15.23 17.12
N LEU A 259 -0.87 15.23 16.81
CA LEU A 259 0.16 14.44 17.48
C LEU A 259 0.86 15.23 18.58
N ALA A 260 0.95 16.57 18.46
CA ALA A 260 1.62 17.45 19.41
C ALA A 260 0.83 17.69 20.71
N ARG A 261 -0.45 17.32 20.75
CA ARG A 261 -1.37 17.48 21.87
C ARG A 261 -1.48 16.19 22.68
#